data_cb39780508fcd944c6069db502398c7a
#
_entry.id   cb39780508fcd944c6069db502398c7a
#
_cell.length_a   1.000
_cell.length_b   1.000
_cell.length_c   1.000
_cell.angle_alpha   90.00
_cell.angle_beta   90.00
_cell.angle_gamma   90.00
#
_symmetry.space_group_name_H-M   'P 1'
#
loop_
_entity.id
_entity.type
_entity.pdbx_description
1 polymer ?
#
loop_
_entity_poly.entity_id
_entity_poly.type
_entity_poly.pdbx_seq_one_letter_code
_entity_poly.pdbx_strand_id
1 'polypeptide(L)'
;LETNEYRDVLAKSEPLQMTSTQETILETGIKVIDLLCPFVRGSKTGLFGGAGVGKTVLLMELMHAIIQLHQGTSVFAGVGERIREGHELWHEMKSAGVMDKTLMVFGQMDESPGVRFRTGLSALTYAEYLRDTLGHEVLFLVDNIYRFVQAGSEISGLLGRMPASVGYQPTLMTEIAELEERMTSTAKGAVTSVQAVYVPADDMSDPAVTGIITHLDSIIVLSRAQAGKGIYPAVDPLASKSQFMDKILLGERHYSIAQAVREHLEHYQELEDMISMMGIEELSPKDRAIVLRARKLQRYLSQPFHVTKLQTGMEGKSVSLEHTLTDCESF
;
A
#
# COMPACT_ATOMS: atom_id res chain seq x y z
N LEU A 1 14.16 -23.48 -0.59
CA LEU A 1 15.11 -22.86 0.32
C LEU A 1 15.71 -23.93 1.23
N GLU A 2 16.97 -24.29 0.98
CA GLU A 2 17.74 -25.09 1.93
C GLU A 2 18.43 -24.12 2.88
N THR A 3 17.99 -24.07 4.13
CA THR A 3 18.60 -23.23 5.15
C THR A 3 18.79 -24.03 6.43
N ASN A 4 19.90 -23.80 7.12
CA ASN A 4 20.23 -24.39 8.41
C ASN A 4 20.02 -23.40 9.57
N GLU A 5 19.50 -22.22 9.28
CA GLU A 5 19.22 -21.20 10.29
C GLU A 5 17.76 -21.25 10.73
N TYR A 6 17.54 -21.12 12.03
CA TYR A 6 16.23 -21.10 12.65
C TYR A 6 16.05 -19.79 13.41
N ARG A 7 14.88 -19.16 13.26
CA ARG A 7 14.50 -17.95 14.00
C ARG A 7 13.15 -18.15 14.67
N ASP A 8 12.96 -17.47 15.78
CA ASP A 8 11.67 -17.46 16.47
C ASP A 8 10.65 -16.64 15.69
N VAL A 9 9.54 -17.26 15.32
CA VAL A 9 8.41 -16.58 14.64
C VAL A 9 7.72 -15.57 15.55
N LEU A 10 7.77 -15.80 16.87
CA LEU A 10 7.20 -14.92 17.89
C LEU A 10 8.24 -13.97 18.49
N ALA A 11 9.30 -13.66 17.76
CA ALA A 11 10.31 -12.69 18.18
C ALA A 11 9.66 -11.34 18.54
N LYS A 12 10.23 -10.67 19.51
CA LYS A 12 9.83 -9.30 19.86
C LYS A 12 10.40 -8.30 18.87
N SER A 13 9.77 -7.12 18.82
CA SER A 13 10.28 -5.97 18.05
C SER A 13 11.71 -5.61 18.46
N GLU A 14 12.47 -5.03 17.53
CA GLU A 14 13.84 -4.57 17.80
C GLU A 14 13.86 -3.50 18.90
N PRO A 15 14.90 -3.49 19.75
CA PRO A 15 15.08 -2.44 20.74
C PRO A 15 15.20 -1.07 20.07
N LEU A 16 14.64 -0.03 20.69
CA LEU A 16 14.69 1.36 20.19
C LEU A 16 16.10 1.86 19.82
N GLN A 17 17.13 1.35 20.49
CA GLN A 17 18.53 1.68 20.20
C GLN A 17 19.04 1.16 18.86
N MET A 18 18.37 0.17 18.27
CA MET A 18 18.73 -0.42 16.97
C MET A 18 17.89 0.11 15.81
N THR A 19 16.84 0.86 16.11
CA THR A 19 15.97 1.46 15.06
C THR A 19 16.66 2.66 14.44
N SER A 20 16.54 2.79 13.11
CA SER A 20 17.01 3.96 12.36
C SER A 20 15.86 4.95 12.21
N THR A 21 16.14 6.22 12.51
CA THR A 21 15.18 7.32 12.33
C THR A 21 15.45 8.12 11.05
N GLN A 22 16.33 7.65 10.18
CA GLN A 22 16.66 8.36 8.95
C GLN A 22 15.56 8.18 7.92
N GLU A 23 14.75 9.21 7.74
CA GLU A 23 13.67 9.25 6.77
C GLU A 23 14.23 9.57 5.38
N THR A 24 14.09 8.65 4.44
CA THR A 24 14.46 8.82 3.04
C THR A 24 13.30 8.42 2.15
N ILE A 25 13.01 9.23 1.13
CA ILE A 25 11.93 8.95 0.17
C ILE A 25 12.31 7.71 -0.64
N LEU A 26 11.35 6.83 -0.82
CA LEU A 26 11.44 5.62 -1.62
C LEU A 26 10.59 5.82 -2.88
N GLU A 27 11.21 6.24 -3.98
CA GLU A 27 10.50 6.44 -5.24
C GLU A 27 9.92 5.13 -5.78
N THR A 28 8.66 5.15 -6.15
CA THR A 28 7.96 3.99 -6.73
C THR A 28 7.90 4.06 -8.26
N GLY A 29 8.14 5.21 -8.86
CA GLY A 29 7.94 5.49 -10.27
C GLY A 29 6.47 5.61 -10.66
N ILE A 30 5.56 5.60 -9.68
CA ILE A 30 4.12 5.79 -9.85
C ILE A 30 3.78 7.23 -9.52
N LYS A 31 3.51 8.04 -10.54
CA LYS A 31 3.35 9.50 -10.42
C LYS A 31 2.43 9.94 -9.30
N VAL A 32 1.23 9.37 -9.21
CA VAL A 32 0.23 9.78 -8.22
C VAL A 32 0.67 9.45 -6.80
N ILE A 33 1.38 8.35 -6.61
CA ILE A 33 1.91 7.94 -5.29
C ILE A 33 3.08 8.82 -4.90
N ASP A 34 4.09 8.91 -5.76
CA ASP A 34 5.31 9.66 -5.46
C ASP A 34 5.03 11.15 -5.25
N LEU A 35 4.01 11.71 -5.95
CA LEU A 35 3.62 13.11 -5.80
C LEU A 35 2.81 13.40 -4.54
N LEU A 36 1.77 12.57 -4.25
CA LEU A 36 0.73 12.90 -3.27
C LEU A 36 0.76 12.04 -1.99
N CYS A 37 1.38 10.86 -2.05
CA CYS A 37 1.46 9.92 -0.94
C CYS A 37 2.82 9.21 -0.94
N PRO A 38 3.95 9.96 -0.90
CA PRO A 38 5.27 9.40 -1.05
C PRO A 38 5.55 8.32 -0.01
N PHE A 39 6.24 7.28 -0.44
CA PHE A 39 6.74 6.25 0.45
C PHE A 39 8.05 6.70 1.10
N VAL A 40 8.22 6.32 2.34
CA VAL A 40 9.47 6.51 3.07
C VAL A 40 10.02 5.15 3.45
N ARG A 41 11.33 5.03 3.40
CA ARG A 41 12.04 3.81 3.76
C ARG A 41 11.72 3.39 5.19
N GLY A 42 11.21 2.16 5.35
CA GLY A 42 10.79 1.62 6.65
C GLY A 42 9.43 2.09 7.13
N SER A 43 8.66 2.80 6.29
CA SER A 43 7.30 3.21 6.60
C SER A 43 6.27 2.09 6.38
N LYS A 44 5.10 2.31 6.95
CA LYS A 44 3.94 1.42 6.88
C LYS A 44 2.82 2.10 6.11
N THR A 45 2.47 1.53 4.97
CA THR A 45 1.41 2.06 4.10
C THR A 45 0.23 1.11 4.03
N GLY A 46 -0.96 1.60 4.33
CA GLY A 46 -2.20 0.86 4.14
C GLY A 46 -2.81 1.11 2.77
N LEU A 47 -3.17 0.04 2.08
CA LEU A 47 -3.85 0.09 0.79
C LEU A 47 -5.32 -0.27 0.97
N PHE A 48 -6.19 0.73 0.92
CA PHE A 48 -7.62 0.61 1.13
C PHE A 48 -8.37 0.57 -0.20
N GLY A 49 -9.45 -0.17 -0.25
CA GLY A 49 -10.32 -0.18 -1.43
C GLY A 49 -11.19 -1.43 -1.50
N GLY A 50 -12.27 -1.33 -2.23
CA GLY A 50 -13.18 -2.45 -2.47
C GLY A 50 -12.59 -3.54 -3.36
N ALA A 51 -13.37 -4.56 -3.66
CA ALA A 51 -12.98 -5.60 -4.61
C ALA A 51 -12.93 -5.03 -6.06
N GLY A 52 -11.96 -5.49 -6.85
CA GLY A 52 -11.89 -5.19 -8.28
C GLY A 52 -11.33 -3.79 -8.64
N VAL A 53 -10.80 -3.04 -7.69
CA VAL A 53 -10.19 -1.71 -7.94
C VAL A 53 -8.69 -1.75 -8.28
N GLY A 54 -8.09 -2.95 -8.36
CA GLY A 54 -6.70 -3.13 -8.76
C GLY A 54 -5.69 -3.15 -7.62
N LYS A 55 -6.08 -3.51 -6.39
CA LYS A 55 -5.14 -3.64 -5.25
C LYS A 55 -3.97 -4.56 -5.55
N THR A 56 -4.25 -5.80 -5.96
CA THR A 56 -3.22 -6.80 -6.27
C THR A 56 -2.30 -6.34 -7.40
N VAL A 57 -2.85 -5.69 -8.42
CA VAL A 57 -2.08 -5.14 -9.55
C VAL A 57 -1.14 -4.04 -9.06
N LEU A 58 -1.60 -3.16 -8.18
CA LEU A 58 -0.75 -2.13 -7.59
C LEU A 58 0.35 -2.74 -6.71
N LEU A 59 0.04 -3.77 -5.90
CA LEU A 59 1.05 -4.48 -5.10
C LEU A 59 2.14 -5.10 -5.99
N MET A 60 1.76 -5.71 -7.10
CA MET A 60 2.72 -6.28 -8.07
C MET A 60 3.58 -5.19 -8.72
N GLU A 61 3.01 -4.05 -9.08
CA GLU A 61 3.77 -2.94 -9.65
C GLU A 61 4.76 -2.36 -8.64
N LEU A 62 4.38 -2.26 -7.36
CA LEU A 62 5.30 -1.86 -6.29
C LEU A 62 6.45 -2.85 -6.11
N MET A 63 6.17 -4.17 -6.17
CA MET A 63 7.25 -5.18 -6.18
C MET A 63 8.19 -4.99 -7.35
N HIS A 64 7.64 -4.80 -8.55
CA HIS A 64 8.43 -4.54 -9.74
C HIS A 64 9.31 -3.29 -9.57
N ALA A 65 8.74 -2.19 -9.05
CA ALA A 65 9.46 -0.94 -8.80
C ALA A 65 10.63 -1.14 -7.81
N ILE A 66 10.39 -1.78 -6.67
CA ILE A 66 11.44 -2.04 -5.66
C ILE A 66 12.57 -2.89 -6.22
N ILE A 67 12.24 -3.91 -7.00
CA ILE A 67 13.25 -4.79 -7.61
C ILE A 67 14.06 -4.05 -8.66
N GLN A 68 13.42 -3.25 -9.52
CA GLN A 68 14.07 -2.59 -10.64
C GLN A 68 14.80 -1.30 -10.25
N LEU A 69 14.17 -0.45 -9.42
CA LEU A 69 14.71 0.86 -9.07
C LEU A 69 15.69 0.79 -7.88
N HIS A 70 15.41 -0.07 -6.90
CA HIS A 70 16.17 -0.12 -5.65
C HIS A 70 16.98 -1.41 -5.46
N GLN A 71 16.92 -2.35 -6.41
CA GLN A 71 17.57 -3.67 -6.31
C GLN A 71 17.20 -4.43 -5.01
N GLY A 72 16.07 -4.08 -4.42
CA GLY A 72 15.55 -4.63 -3.18
C GLY A 72 14.99 -6.05 -3.36
N THR A 73 14.52 -6.58 -2.26
CA THR A 73 13.86 -7.90 -2.20
C THR A 73 12.44 -7.72 -1.69
N SER A 74 11.50 -8.50 -2.22
CA SER A 74 10.11 -8.46 -1.75
C SER A 74 9.76 -9.71 -0.96
N VAL A 75 8.97 -9.56 0.09
CA VAL A 75 8.35 -10.66 0.83
C VAL A 75 6.84 -10.46 0.81
N PHE A 76 6.13 -11.42 0.26
CA PHE A 76 4.67 -11.40 0.16
C PHE A 76 4.05 -12.37 1.14
N ALA A 77 3.16 -11.89 2.00
CA ALA A 77 2.36 -12.65 2.94
C ALA A 77 0.90 -12.70 2.47
N GLY A 78 0.48 -13.83 1.91
CA GLY A 78 -0.92 -14.10 1.55
C GLY A 78 -1.66 -14.73 2.74
N VAL A 79 -2.42 -13.94 3.48
CA VAL A 79 -3.11 -14.38 4.70
C VAL A 79 -4.59 -14.60 4.43
N GLY A 80 -5.05 -15.83 4.51
CA GLY A 80 -6.46 -16.19 4.33
C GLY A 80 -6.96 -15.98 2.89
N GLU A 81 -6.06 -16.02 1.91
CA GLU A 81 -6.41 -15.89 0.50
C GLU A 81 -6.94 -17.20 -0.09
N ARG A 82 -7.71 -17.09 -1.17
CA ARG A 82 -8.20 -18.26 -1.90
C ARG A 82 -7.06 -18.91 -2.68
N ILE A 83 -7.05 -20.23 -2.74
CA ILE A 83 -6.05 -21.03 -3.47
C ILE A 83 -5.92 -20.53 -4.93
N ARG A 84 -7.03 -20.25 -5.59
CA ARG A 84 -7.05 -19.78 -6.97
C ARG A 84 -6.38 -18.42 -7.12
N GLU A 85 -6.70 -17.46 -6.23
CA GLU A 85 -6.14 -16.11 -6.25
C GLU A 85 -4.62 -16.15 -6.00
N GLY A 86 -4.16 -16.97 -5.04
CA GLY A 86 -2.73 -17.19 -4.81
C GLY A 86 -2.00 -17.81 -6.00
N HIS A 87 -2.66 -18.75 -6.71
CA HIS A 87 -2.09 -19.37 -7.91
C HIS A 87 -2.03 -18.39 -9.09
N GLU A 88 -3.08 -17.63 -9.32
CA GLU A 88 -3.12 -16.56 -10.31
C GLU A 88 -2.02 -15.53 -10.06
N LEU A 89 -1.88 -15.05 -8.81
CA LEU A 89 -0.83 -14.13 -8.40
C LEU A 89 0.57 -14.70 -8.67
N TRP A 90 0.82 -15.96 -8.33
CA TRP A 90 2.10 -16.61 -8.61
C TRP A 90 2.44 -16.63 -10.11
N HIS A 91 1.46 -16.92 -10.97
CA HIS A 91 1.64 -16.90 -12.42
C HIS A 91 1.89 -15.50 -12.95
N GLU A 92 1.16 -14.50 -12.46
CA GLU A 92 1.32 -13.10 -12.84
C GLU A 92 2.70 -12.58 -12.45
N MET A 93 3.16 -12.86 -11.22
CA MET A 93 4.50 -12.48 -10.74
C MET A 93 5.61 -13.13 -11.54
N LYS A 94 5.43 -14.40 -11.91
CA LYS A 94 6.37 -15.12 -12.79
C LYS A 94 6.42 -14.48 -14.18
N SER A 95 5.27 -14.11 -14.72
CA SER A 95 5.17 -13.46 -16.04
C SER A 95 5.73 -12.03 -16.02
N ALA A 96 5.60 -11.33 -14.89
CA ALA A 96 6.18 -10.00 -14.67
C ALA A 96 7.70 -10.02 -14.38
N GLY A 97 8.31 -11.21 -14.24
CA GLY A 97 9.75 -11.34 -14.00
C GLY A 97 10.24 -10.89 -12.61
N VAL A 98 9.34 -10.87 -11.61
CA VAL A 98 9.68 -10.42 -10.24
C VAL A 98 9.92 -11.58 -9.27
N MET A 99 9.71 -12.83 -9.68
CA MET A 99 9.79 -14.00 -8.81
C MET A 99 11.18 -14.26 -8.22
N ASP A 100 12.25 -13.97 -8.95
CA ASP A 100 13.62 -14.31 -8.53
C ASP A 100 14.07 -13.56 -7.27
N LYS A 101 13.46 -12.41 -7.00
CA LYS A 101 13.72 -11.55 -5.82
C LYS A 101 12.52 -11.45 -4.89
N THR A 102 11.56 -12.36 -5.01
CA THR A 102 10.35 -12.36 -4.18
C THR A 102 10.21 -13.67 -3.43
N LEU A 103 10.03 -13.58 -2.12
CA LEU A 103 9.64 -14.69 -1.26
C LEU A 103 8.14 -14.63 -1.02
N MET A 104 7.42 -15.72 -1.27
CA MET A 104 5.98 -15.80 -1.04
C MET A 104 5.65 -16.77 0.09
N VAL A 105 4.86 -16.33 1.05
CA VAL A 105 4.38 -17.13 2.18
C VAL A 105 2.87 -17.09 2.20
N PHE A 106 2.22 -18.24 2.06
CA PHE A 106 0.77 -18.33 2.02
C PHE A 106 0.21 -19.11 3.22
N GLY A 107 -0.84 -18.58 3.83
CA GLY A 107 -1.77 -19.31 4.67
C GLY A 107 -3.15 -19.20 4.07
N GLN A 108 -3.58 -20.23 3.35
CA GLN A 108 -4.79 -20.21 2.55
C GLN A 108 -6.05 -20.21 3.42
N MET A 109 -7.20 -19.91 2.81
CA MET A 109 -8.47 -19.76 3.52
C MET A 109 -8.96 -21.04 4.19
N ASP A 110 -8.63 -22.21 3.66
CA ASP A 110 -8.96 -23.53 4.19
C ASP A 110 -8.03 -24.02 5.30
N GLU A 111 -6.92 -23.30 5.55
CA GLU A 111 -6.01 -23.60 6.64
C GLU A 111 -6.61 -23.27 8.02
N SER A 112 -6.12 -23.95 9.05
CA SER A 112 -6.53 -23.69 10.42
C SER A 112 -6.26 -22.24 10.84
N PRO A 113 -7.05 -21.68 11.78
CA PRO A 113 -6.84 -20.30 12.26
C PRO A 113 -5.43 -20.06 12.78
N GLY A 114 -4.83 -21.07 13.43
CA GLY A 114 -3.46 -20.97 13.93
C GLY A 114 -2.40 -20.87 12.84
N VAL A 115 -2.60 -21.52 11.69
CA VAL A 115 -1.72 -21.41 10.51
C VAL A 115 -1.89 -20.01 9.90
N ARG A 116 -3.13 -19.58 9.63
CA ARG A 116 -3.40 -18.27 9.05
C ARG A 116 -2.86 -17.12 9.90
N PHE A 117 -3.00 -17.19 11.22
CA PHE A 117 -2.45 -16.21 12.16
C PHE A 117 -0.91 -16.14 12.11
N ARG A 118 -0.25 -17.29 12.02
CA ARG A 118 1.22 -17.34 11.98
C ARG A 118 1.83 -17.00 10.63
N THR A 119 1.06 -17.04 9.56
CA THR A 119 1.55 -16.76 8.20
C THR A 119 2.19 -15.38 8.09
N GLY A 120 1.52 -14.33 8.57
CA GLY A 120 2.05 -12.97 8.58
C GLY A 120 3.33 -12.85 9.41
N LEU A 121 3.34 -13.46 10.60
CA LEU A 121 4.51 -13.46 11.49
C LEU A 121 5.71 -14.22 10.89
N SER A 122 5.44 -15.36 10.22
CA SER A 122 6.49 -16.14 9.55
C SER A 122 7.08 -15.38 8.37
N ALA A 123 6.24 -14.77 7.56
CA ALA A 123 6.68 -13.93 6.43
C ALA A 123 7.53 -12.74 6.91
N LEU A 124 7.10 -12.11 8.01
CA LEU A 124 7.86 -11.01 8.62
C LEU A 124 9.22 -11.47 9.16
N THR A 125 9.28 -12.67 9.75
CA THR A 125 10.57 -13.27 10.21
C THR A 125 11.55 -13.43 9.04
N TYR A 126 11.07 -13.79 7.84
CA TYR A 126 11.91 -13.83 6.65
C TYR A 126 12.34 -12.42 6.21
N ALA A 127 11.44 -11.44 6.28
CA ALA A 127 11.77 -10.06 5.96
C ALA A 127 12.86 -9.50 6.90
N GLU A 128 12.74 -9.78 8.21
CA GLU A 128 13.76 -9.43 9.20
C GLU A 128 15.11 -10.12 8.92
N TYR A 129 15.07 -11.39 8.52
CA TYR A 129 16.31 -12.09 8.14
C TYR A 129 17.01 -11.41 6.97
N LEU A 130 16.28 -11.07 5.92
CA LEU A 130 16.82 -10.38 4.74
C LEU A 130 17.38 -9.01 5.11
N ARG A 131 16.68 -8.24 5.96
CA ARG A 131 17.12 -6.95 6.47
C ARG A 131 18.41 -7.07 7.31
N ASP A 132 18.43 -7.96 8.30
CA ASP A 132 19.44 -7.96 9.36
C ASP A 132 20.70 -8.74 8.97
N THR A 133 20.55 -9.81 8.17
CA THR A 133 21.66 -10.69 7.80
C THR A 133 22.24 -10.32 6.44
N LEU A 134 21.40 -9.98 5.47
CA LEU A 134 21.84 -9.64 4.12
C LEU A 134 21.92 -8.13 3.86
N GLY A 135 21.39 -7.31 4.77
CA GLY A 135 21.39 -5.85 4.63
C GLY A 135 20.52 -5.34 3.46
N HIS A 136 19.48 -6.11 3.12
CA HIS A 136 18.61 -5.75 1.99
C HIS A 136 17.59 -4.68 2.37
N GLU A 137 17.20 -3.88 1.37
CA GLU A 137 15.93 -3.17 1.38
C GLU A 137 14.81 -4.17 1.10
N VAL A 138 13.91 -4.33 2.05
CA VAL A 138 12.82 -5.30 1.96
C VAL A 138 11.49 -4.60 1.82
N LEU A 139 10.75 -4.90 0.74
CA LEU A 139 9.35 -4.56 0.62
C LEU A 139 8.53 -5.72 1.20
N PHE A 140 7.84 -5.47 2.29
CA PHE A 140 6.97 -6.44 2.95
C PHE A 140 5.51 -6.16 2.57
N LEU A 141 4.88 -7.10 1.89
CA LEU A 141 3.53 -6.99 1.38
C LEU A 141 2.62 -7.95 2.12
N VAL A 142 1.51 -7.46 2.64
CA VAL A 142 0.50 -8.28 3.32
C VAL A 142 -0.83 -8.18 2.59
N ASP A 143 -1.32 -9.30 2.07
CA ASP A 143 -2.66 -9.42 1.51
C ASP A 143 -3.37 -10.61 2.17
N ASN A 144 -4.23 -10.41 3.10
CA ASN A 144 -4.84 -9.20 3.62
C ASN A 144 -4.66 -9.15 5.16
N ILE A 145 -4.22 -8.02 5.72
CA ILE A 145 -3.99 -7.91 7.17
C ILE A 145 -5.26 -8.11 8.00
N TYR A 146 -6.43 -7.75 7.48
CA TYR A 146 -7.68 -8.01 8.18
C TYR A 146 -7.94 -9.51 8.41
N ARG A 147 -7.44 -10.40 7.54
CA ARG A 147 -7.53 -11.85 7.70
C ARG A 147 -6.67 -12.37 8.85
N PHE A 148 -5.54 -11.71 9.11
CA PHE A 148 -4.75 -11.97 10.32
C PHE A 148 -5.57 -11.70 11.58
N VAL A 149 -6.26 -10.56 11.64
CA VAL A 149 -7.16 -10.23 12.76
C VAL A 149 -8.29 -11.24 12.91
N GLN A 150 -8.94 -11.65 11.80
CA GLN A 150 -9.99 -12.67 11.83
C GLN A 150 -9.47 -14.01 12.39
N ALA A 151 -8.29 -14.44 11.98
CA ALA A 151 -7.68 -15.67 12.50
C ALA A 151 -7.45 -15.59 14.02
N GLY A 152 -6.99 -14.44 14.54
CA GLY A 152 -6.87 -14.18 15.98
C GLY A 152 -8.22 -14.26 16.69
N SER A 153 -9.28 -13.70 16.10
CA SER A 153 -10.65 -13.79 16.65
C SER A 153 -11.15 -15.23 16.71
N GLU A 154 -10.95 -16.02 15.65
CA GLU A 154 -11.30 -17.44 15.63
C GLU A 154 -10.54 -18.25 16.68
N ILE A 155 -9.23 -18.01 16.89
CA ILE A 155 -8.42 -18.65 17.94
C ILE A 155 -8.98 -18.28 19.31
N SER A 156 -9.29 -17.01 19.56
CA SER A 156 -9.87 -16.55 20.83
C SER A 156 -11.20 -17.24 21.13
N GLY A 157 -12.06 -17.42 20.11
CA GLY A 157 -13.30 -18.14 20.22
C GLY A 157 -13.12 -19.63 20.55
N LEU A 158 -12.14 -20.30 19.89
CA LEU A 158 -11.78 -21.69 20.16
C LEU A 158 -11.26 -21.91 21.59
N LEU A 159 -10.58 -20.89 22.15
CA LEU A 159 -10.11 -20.90 23.54
C LEU A 159 -11.19 -20.55 24.55
N GLY A 160 -12.43 -20.30 24.13
CA GLY A 160 -13.55 -19.93 24.98
C GLY A 160 -13.42 -18.56 25.64
N ARG A 161 -12.60 -17.67 25.12
CA ARG A 161 -12.45 -16.31 25.64
C ARG A 161 -13.68 -15.47 25.31
N MET A 162 -14.13 -14.69 26.29
CA MET A 162 -15.28 -13.81 26.10
C MET A 162 -14.90 -12.69 25.09
N PRO A 163 -15.67 -12.47 24.02
CA PRO A 163 -15.38 -11.43 23.06
C PRO A 163 -15.52 -10.03 23.68
N ALA A 164 -14.71 -9.10 23.18
CA ALA A 164 -14.80 -7.68 23.48
C ALA A 164 -15.83 -6.98 22.57
N SER A 165 -15.69 -5.69 22.38
CA SER A 165 -16.58 -4.89 21.54
C SER A 165 -16.69 -5.45 20.12
N VAL A 166 -17.91 -5.48 19.57
CA VAL A 166 -18.24 -5.90 18.18
C VAL A 166 -17.84 -7.34 17.87
N GLY A 167 -17.58 -8.18 18.89
CA GLY A 167 -17.26 -9.60 18.72
C GLY A 167 -15.76 -9.90 18.50
N TYR A 168 -14.88 -8.90 18.56
CA TYR A 168 -13.45 -9.11 18.46
C TYR A 168 -12.84 -9.67 19.75
N GLN A 169 -11.63 -10.25 19.62
CA GLN A 169 -10.84 -10.74 20.74
C GLN A 169 -10.36 -9.60 21.65
N PRO A 170 -10.25 -9.84 22.98
CA PRO A 170 -9.74 -8.84 23.92
C PRO A 170 -8.29 -8.41 23.64
N THR A 171 -7.53 -9.25 22.96
CA THR A 171 -6.11 -9.06 22.61
C THR A 171 -5.90 -8.39 21.26
N LEU A 172 -6.97 -7.92 20.59
CA LEU A 172 -6.93 -7.36 19.23
C LEU A 172 -5.81 -6.35 19.04
N MET A 173 -5.77 -5.31 19.86
CA MET A 173 -4.79 -4.23 19.71
C MET A 173 -3.36 -4.69 19.98
N THR A 174 -3.18 -5.61 20.94
CA THR A 174 -1.85 -6.18 21.23
C THR A 174 -1.34 -7.04 20.08
N GLU A 175 -2.20 -7.87 19.49
CA GLU A 175 -1.84 -8.74 18.37
C GLU A 175 -1.46 -7.93 17.12
N ILE A 176 -2.20 -6.85 16.82
CA ILE A 176 -1.86 -5.91 15.74
C ILE A 176 -0.52 -5.25 16.05
N ALA A 177 -0.33 -4.71 17.25
CA ALA A 177 0.90 -4.04 17.63
C ALA A 177 2.12 -4.98 17.57
N GLU A 178 2.00 -6.25 18.01
CA GLU A 178 3.08 -7.24 17.93
C GLU A 178 3.54 -7.49 16.49
N LEU A 179 2.66 -7.46 15.51
CA LEU A 179 3.01 -7.57 14.10
C LEU A 179 3.62 -6.26 13.58
N GLU A 180 2.95 -5.14 13.84
CA GLU A 180 3.29 -3.83 13.28
C GLU A 180 4.61 -3.26 13.80
N GLU A 181 4.90 -3.41 15.08
CA GLU A 181 6.13 -2.87 15.70
C GLU A 181 7.42 -3.61 15.26
N ARG A 182 7.30 -4.77 14.63
CA ARG A 182 8.44 -5.48 14.04
C ARG A 182 8.80 -4.96 12.66
N MET A 183 7.86 -4.27 11.96
CA MET A 183 8.08 -3.66 10.65
C MET A 183 8.80 -2.32 10.83
N THR A 184 10.11 -2.32 10.85
CA THR A 184 10.91 -1.13 11.15
C THR A 184 12.24 -1.12 10.40
N SER A 185 12.85 0.05 10.32
CA SER A 185 14.21 0.25 9.82
C SER A 185 15.25 0.04 10.92
N THR A 186 16.36 -0.57 10.57
CA THR A 186 17.55 -0.70 11.42
C THR A 186 18.75 -0.07 10.73
N ALA A 187 19.87 0.00 11.42
CA ALA A 187 21.13 0.47 10.83
C ALA A 187 21.62 -0.43 9.67
N LYS A 188 21.12 -1.66 9.55
CA LYS A 188 21.53 -2.63 8.53
C LYS A 188 20.68 -2.60 7.26
N GLY A 189 19.40 -2.24 7.38
CA GLY A 189 18.44 -2.22 6.29
C GLY A 189 17.06 -1.79 6.76
N ALA A 190 16.08 -1.80 5.88
CA ALA A 190 14.71 -1.41 6.18
C ALA A 190 13.70 -2.47 5.76
N VAL A 191 12.61 -2.56 6.50
CA VAL A 191 11.39 -3.25 6.08
C VAL A 191 10.32 -2.19 5.84
N THR A 192 10.08 -1.87 4.58
CA THR A 192 8.98 -0.99 4.17
C THR A 192 7.76 -1.84 3.91
N SER A 193 6.63 -1.56 4.56
CA SER A 193 5.44 -2.39 4.42
C SER A 193 4.33 -1.74 3.62
N VAL A 194 3.65 -2.55 2.80
CA VAL A 194 2.39 -2.21 2.15
C VAL A 194 1.36 -3.28 2.48
N GLN A 195 0.28 -2.86 3.11
CA GLN A 195 -0.70 -3.75 3.69
C GLN A 195 -2.05 -3.52 3.04
N ALA A 196 -2.56 -4.53 2.33
CA ALA A 196 -3.93 -4.48 1.86
C ALA A 196 -4.88 -4.63 3.04
N VAL A 197 -5.75 -3.65 3.22
CA VAL A 197 -6.75 -3.63 4.28
C VAL A 197 -8.14 -3.82 3.69
N TYR A 198 -8.82 -4.85 4.14
CA TYR A 198 -10.24 -5.02 3.86
C TYR A 198 -11.05 -4.25 4.90
N VAL A 199 -11.99 -3.48 4.43
CA VAL A 199 -12.90 -2.70 5.29
C VAL A 199 -14.28 -3.35 5.26
N PRO A 200 -14.72 -3.99 6.35
CA PRO A 200 -16.04 -4.60 6.42
C PRO A 200 -17.14 -3.56 6.20
N ALA A 201 -18.08 -3.85 5.30
CA ALA A 201 -19.20 -2.97 4.98
C ALA A 201 -18.81 -1.51 4.63
N ASP A 202 -17.58 -1.29 4.19
CA ASP A 202 -16.98 0.04 3.94
C ASP A 202 -16.97 0.94 5.21
N ASP A 203 -17.01 0.34 6.41
CA ASP A 203 -17.01 1.04 7.70
C ASP A 203 -15.59 1.22 8.24
N MET A 204 -15.05 2.43 8.10
CA MET A 204 -13.73 2.81 8.61
C MET A 204 -13.68 2.91 10.14
N SER A 205 -14.83 2.88 10.84
CA SER A 205 -14.91 2.93 12.30
C SER A 205 -14.84 1.55 12.96
N ASP A 206 -14.76 0.47 12.17
CA ASP A 206 -14.56 -0.89 12.67
C ASP A 206 -13.30 -0.96 13.56
N PRO A 207 -13.37 -1.58 14.77
CA PRO A 207 -12.26 -1.62 15.70
C PRO A 207 -10.96 -2.22 15.14
N ALA A 208 -11.06 -3.23 14.28
CA ALA A 208 -9.88 -3.81 13.66
C ALA A 208 -9.26 -2.86 12.63
N VAL A 209 -10.10 -2.22 11.81
CA VAL A 209 -9.66 -1.23 10.82
C VAL A 209 -9.00 -0.04 11.52
N THR A 210 -9.65 0.50 12.55
CA THR A 210 -9.10 1.61 13.36
C THR A 210 -7.79 1.21 14.02
N GLY A 211 -7.70 0.00 14.60
CA GLY A 211 -6.47 -0.52 15.19
C GLY A 211 -5.32 -0.60 14.19
N ILE A 212 -5.57 -1.07 12.97
CA ILE A 212 -4.56 -1.11 11.91
C ILE A 212 -4.14 0.32 11.52
N ILE A 213 -5.10 1.22 11.27
CA ILE A 213 -4.85 2.60 10.84
C ILE A 213 -3.93 3.34 11.81
N THR A 214 -4.05 3.11 13.12
CA THR A 214 -3.21 3.80 14.12
C THR A 214 -1.72 3.48 14.01
N HIS A 215 -1.36 2.39 13.34
CA HIS A 215 0.04 2.01 13.10
C HIS A 215 0.56 2.41 11.71
N LEU A 216 -0.31 2.91 10.84
CA LEU A 216 0.06 3.27 9.48
C LEU A 216 0.56 4.72 9.39
N ASP A 217 1.63 4.91 8.62
CA ASP A 217 2.19 6.22 8.31
C ASP A 217 1.50 6.86 7.10
N SER A 218 1.00 6.03 6.18
CA SER A 218 0.32 6.48 4.96
C SER A 218 -0.88 5.60 4.62
N ILE A 219 -1.89 6.22 4.04
CA ILE A 219 -3.11 5.57 3.59
C ILE A 219 -3.32 5.88 2.12
N ILE A 220 -3.33 4.87 1.28
CA ILE A 220 -3.68 4.95 -0.13
C ILE A 220 -5.07 4.35 -0.32
N VAL A 221 -5.99 5.15 -0.84
CA VAL A 221 -7.36 4.72 -1.10
C VAL A 221 -7.55 4.50 -2.60
N LEU A 222 -7.94 3.29 -2.98
CA LEU A 222 -8.36 2.96 -4.34
C LEU A 222 -9.87 3.10 -4.48
N SER A 223 -10.31 3.91 -5.43
CA SER A 223 -11.70 4.30 -5.62
C SER A 223 -12.32 3.63 -6.85
N ARG A 224 -13.52 3.04 -6.68
CA ARG A 224 -14.32 2.56 -7.81
C ARG A 224 -14.75 3.68 -8.76
N ALA A 225 -14.93 4.89 -8.25
CA ALA A 225 -15.26 6.04 -9.07
C ALA A 225 -14.13 6.39 -10.04
N GLN A 226 -12.87 6.34 -9.58
CA GLN A 226 -11.71 6.55 -10.43
C GLN A 226 -11.57 5.43 -11.47
N ALA A 227 -11.70 4.16 -11.04
CA ALA A 227 -11.68 3.02 -11.95
C ALA A 227 -12.79 3.11 -13.01
N GLY A 228 -14.00 3.52 -12.62
CA GLY A 228 -15.12 3.74 -13.55
C GLY A 228 -14.90 4.85 -14.57
N LYS A 229 -14.06 5.84 -14.23
CA LYS A 229 -13.61 6.91 -15.15
C LYS A 229 -12.45 6.46 -16.06
N GLY A 230 -11.94 5.22 -15.90
CA GLY A 230 -10.78 4.70 -16.63
C GLY A 230 -9.44 5.29 -16.18
N ILE A 231 -9.38 5.86 -14.97
CA ILE A 231 -8.15 6.41 -14.38
C ILE A 231 -7.43 5.29 -13.64
N TYR A 232 -6.23 4.95 -14.09
CA TYR A 232 -5.39 3.91 -13.47
C TYR A 232 -3.96 4.43 -13.25
N PRO A 233 -3.35 4.16 -12.05
CA PRO A 233 -3.96 3.47 -10.91
C PRO A 233 -5.17 4.22 -10.37
N ALA A 234 -6.16 3.47 -9.88
CA ALA A 234 -7.42 4.04 -9.42
C ALA A 234 -7.30 4.69 -8.02
N VAL A 235 -6.17 5.32 -7.75
CA VAL A 235 -5.89 6.03 -6.50
C VAL A 235 -6.78 7.26 -6.42
N ASP A 236 -7.45 7.42 -5.28
CA ASP A 236 -8.15 8.64 -4.93
C ASP A 236 -7.17 9.63 -4.29
N PRO A 237 -6.79 10.71 -4.98
CA PRO A 237 -5.77 11.63 -4.50
C PRO A 237 -6.23 12.48 -3.30
N LEU A 238 -7.54 12.61 -3.08
CA LEU A 238 -8.11 13.42 -2.01
C LEU A 238 -8.39 12.59 -0.75
N ALA A 239 -8.81 11.33 -0.92
CA ALA A 239 -9.01 10.40 0.18
C ALA A 239 -7.70 9.81 0.72
N SER A 240 -6.64 9.77 -0.11
CA SER A 240 -5.33 9.26 0.27
C SER A 240 -4.54 10.28 1.10
N LYS A 241 -3.83 9.80 2.12
CA LYS A 241 -3.09 10.64 3.08
C LYS A 241 -1.73 10.04 3.38
N SER A 242 -0.73 10.90 3.61
CA SER A 242 0.59 10.51 4.12
C SER A 242 1.03 11.51 5.17
N GLN A 243 1.55 11.03 6.30
CA GLN A 243 2.16 11.90 7.31
C GLN A 243 3.49 12.49 6.84
N PHE A 244 4.07 11.94 5.78
CA PHE A 244 5.32 12.43 5.18
C PHE A 244 5.11 13.61 4.23
N MET A 245 3.89 14.11 4.06
CA MET A 245 3.61 15.33 3.30
C MET A 245 4.02 16.57 4.10
N ASP A 246 5.33 16.70 4.36
CA ASP A 246 5.94 17.79 5.11
C ASP A 246 7.04 18.46 4.27
N LYS A 247 7.16 19.79 4.40
CA LYS A 247 8.18 20.61 3.73
C LYS A 247 9.61 20.25 4.11
N ILE A 248 9.82 19.76 5.34
CA ILE A 248 11.17 19.41 5.83
C ILE A 248 11.68 18.18 5.09
N LEU A 249 10.83 17.17 4.90
CA LEU A 249 11.19 15.91 4.24
C LEU A 249 11.19 16.04 2.73
N LEU A 250 10.13 16.63 2.15
CA LEU A 250 9.93 16.69 0.70
C LEU A 250 10.65 17.86 0.03
N GLY A 251 10.96 18.92 0.78
CA GLY A 251 11.38 20.20 0.24
C GLY A 251 10.20 21.07 -0.23
N GLU A 252 10.45 22.38 -0.31
CA GLU A 252 9.44 23.39 -0.65
C GLU A 252 8.78 23.15 -2.00
N ARG A 253 9.58 22.78 -3.02
CA ARG A 253 9.11 22.58 -4.40
C ARG A 253 8.08 21.45 -4.48
N HIS A 254 8.42 20.25 -3.99
CA HIS A 254 7.53 19.10 -4.02
C HIS A 254 6.24 19.39 -3.24
N TYR A 255 6.38 19.90 -2.01
CA TYR A 255 5.24 20.21 -1.15
C TYR A 255 4.27 21.21 -1.82
N SER A 256 4.78 22.31 -2.39
CA SER A 256 3.93 23.34 -3.02
C SER A 256 3.20 22.82 -4.26
N ILE A 257 3.87 22.01 -5.10
CA ILE A 257 3.25 21.39 -6.28
C ILE A 257 2.15 20.41 -5.86
N ALA A 258 2.43 19.54 -4.88
CA ALA A 258 1.45 18.59 -4.39
C ALA A 258 0.20 19.26 -3.81
N GLN A 259 0.37 20.36 -3.07
CA GLN A 259 -0.75 21.16 -2.57
C GLN A 259 -1.55 21.80 -3.70
N ALA A 260 -0.88 22.42 -4.67
CA ALA A 260 -1.56 23.04 -5.81
C ALA A 260 -2.36 22.00 -6.63
N VAL A 261 -1.80 20.79 -6.83
CA VAL A 261 -2.50 19.70 -7.50
C VAL A 261 -3.75 19.27 -6.71
N ARG A 262 -3.64 19.12 -5.38
CA ARG A 262 -4.79 18.78 -4.53
C ARG A 262 -5.87 19.83 -4.60
N GLU A 263 -5.54 21.12 -4.46
CA GLU A 263 -6.49 22.22 -4.55
C GLU A 263 -7.27 22.24 -5.87
N HIS A 264 -6.59 21.99 -7.00
CA HIS A 264 -7.26 21.89 -8.29
C HIS A 264 -8.21 20.70 -8.41
N LEU A 265 -7.82 19.55 -7.83
CA LEU A 265 -8.66 18.35 -7.83
C LEU A 265 -9.84 18.48 -6.88
N GLU A 266 -9.67 19.10 -5.70
CA GLU A 266 -10.75 19.40 -4.75
C GLU A 266 -11.79 20.33 -5.39
N HIS A 267 -11.34 21.44 -5.96
CA HIS A 267 -12.24 22.39 -6.64
C HIS A 267 -12.98 21.73 -7.82
N TYR A 268 -12.29 20.86 -8.57
CA TYR A 268 -12.94 20.08 -9.63
C TYR A 268 -14.02 19.16 -9.08
N GLN A 269 -13.78 18.49 -7.95
CA GLN A 269 -14.74 17.61 -7.31
C GLN A 269 -15.99 18.38 -6.84
N GLU A 270 -15.81 19.57 -6.27
CA GLU A 270 -16.94 20.44 -5.89
C GLU A 270 -17.83 20.85 -7.08
N LEU A 271 -17.21 21.03 -8.25
CA LEU A 271 -17.93 21.40 -9.47
C LEU A 271 -18.51 20.21 -10.25
N GLU A 272 -18.13 18.97 -9.90
CA GLU A 272 -18.47 17.77 -10.68
C GLU A 272 -19.99 17.57 -10.79
N ASP A 273 -20.73 17.78 -9.70
CA ASP A 273 -22.19 17.68 -9.68
C ASP A 273 -22.83 18.76 -10.56
N MET A 274 -22.34 19.99 -10.48
CA MET A 274 -22.79 21.10 -11.31
C MET A 274 -22.54 20.85 -12.80
N ILE A 275 -21.34 20.33 -13.13
CA ILE A 275 -20.97 19.96 -14.51
C ILE A 275 -21.89 18.86 -15.05
N SER A 276 -22.23 17.88 -14.21
CA SER A 276 -23.10 16.78 -14.61
C SER A 276 -24.55 17.21 -14.89
N MET A 277 -25.03 18.24 -14.19
CA MET A 277 -26.38 18.76 -14.33
C MET A 277 -26.53 19.78 -15.48
N MET A 278 -25.60 20.74 -15.59
CA MET A 278 -25.73 21.89 -16.47
C MET A 278 -24.71 21.92 -17.62
N GLY A 279 -23.68 21.09 -17.56
CA GLY A 279 -22.59 21.10 -18.53
C GLY A 279 -21.48 22.10 -18.18
N ILE A 280 -20.33 21.93 -18.81
CA ILE A 280 -19.13 22.77 -18.59
C ILE A 280 -19.32 24.20 -19.15
N GLU A 281 -20.21 24.37 -20.11
CA GLU A 281 -20.44 25.64 -20.76
C GLU A 281 -21.07 26.71 -19.85
N GLU A 282 -21.80 26.26 -18.81
CA GLU A 282 -22.46 27.15 -17.83
C GLU A 282 -21.53 27.62 -16.72
N LEU A 283 -20.32 27.08 -16.67
CA LEU A 283 -19.33 27.49 -15.66
C LEU A 283 -18.73 28.86 -15.96
N SER A 284 -18.32 29.58 -14.90
CA SER A 284 -17.55 30.81 -15.08
C SER A 284 -16.25 30.52 -15.86
N PRO A 285 -15.71 31.52 -16.60
CA PRO A 285 -14.43 31.33 -17.30
C PRO A 285 -13.28 30.85 -16.39
N LYS A 286 -13.27 31.29 -15.11
CA LYS A 286 -12.29 30.88 -14.10
C LYS A 286 -12.46 29.40 -13.73
N ASP A 287 -13.68 28.98 -13.41
CA ASP A 287 -13.96 27.59 -13.01
C ASP A 287 -13.74 26.64 -14.18
N ARG A 288 -14.11 27.06 -15.41
CA ARG A 288 -13.81 26.29 -16.62
C ARG A 288 -12.31 26.04 -16.82
N ALA A 289 -11.48 27.04 -16.56
CA ALA A 289 -10.03 26.89 -16.65
C ALA A 289 -9.51 25.89 -15.60
N ILE A 290 -10.02 25.94 -14.35
CA ILE A 290 -9.66 25.01 -13.27
C ILE A 290 -10.08 23.58 -13.65
N VAL A 291 -11.29 23.38 -14.13
CA VAL A 291 -11.80 22.07 -14.57
C VAL A 291 -10.93 21.48 -15.68
N LEU A 292 -10.54 22.28 -16.66
CA LEU A 292 -9.69 21.81 -17.76
C LEU A 292 -8.29 21.40 -17.26
N ARG A 293 -7.70 22.16 -16.34
CA ARG A 293 -6.42 21.78 -15.68
C ARG A 293 -6.57 20.50 -14.88
N ALA A 294 -7.59 20.40 -14.04
CA ALA A 294 -7.83 19.21 -13.22
C ALA A 294 -7.98 17.95 -14.07
N ARG A 295 -8.72 18.02 -15.20
CA ARG A 295 -8.84 16.89 -16.13
C ARG A 295 -7.52 16.53 -16.79
N LYS A 296 -6.67 17.52 -17.13
CA LYS A 296 -5.31 17.26 -17.63
C LYS A 296 -4.46 16.58 -16.56
N LEU A 297 -4.49 17.08 -15.32
CA LEU A 297 -3.77 16.48 -14.17
C LEU A 297 -4.21 15.03 -13.91
N GLN A 298 -5.51 14.73 -13.91
CA GLN A 298 -6.01 13.37 -13.75
C GLN A 298 -5.50 12.43 -14.85
N ARG A 299 -5.51 12.89 -16.12
CA ARG A 299 -4.95 12.10 -17.23
C ARG A 299 -3.45 11.95 -17.14
N TYR A 300 -2.73 12.98 -16.73
CA TYR A 300 -1.28 12.93 -16.54
C TYR A 300 -0.88 11.97 -15.42
N LEU A 301 -1.58 12.01 -14.28
CA LEU A 301 -1.32 11.12 -13.14
C LEU A 301 -1.70 9.66 -13.42
N SER A 302 -2.50 9.41 -14.45
CA SER A 302 -2.74 8.06 -14.94
C SER A 302 -1.52 7.53 -15.69
N GLN A 303 -1.18 6.25 -15.49
CA GLN A 303 -0.08 5.59 -16.20
C GLN A 303 -0.30 4.10 -16.34
N PRO A 304 0.19 3.48 -17.45
CA PRO A 304 0.17 2.03 -17.62
C PRO A 304 1.24 1.39 -16.72
N PHE A 305 0.91 0.24 -16.13
CA PHE A 305 1.81 -0.54 -15.31
C PHE A 305 2.58 -1.59 -16.13
N HIS A 306 3.79 -1.93 -15.71
CA HIS A 306 4.63 -2.95 -16.33
C HIS A 306 3.97 -4.33 -16.23
N VAL A 307 3.41 -4.62 -15.06
CA VAL A 307 2.77 -5.91 -14.77
C VAL A 307 1.50 -6.15 -15.58
N THR A 308 0.87 -5.11 -16.12
CA THR A 308 -0.36 -5.22 -16.93
C THR A 308 -0.10 -5.27 -18.44
N LYS A 309 1.16 -5.26 -18.89
CA LYS A 309 1.54 -5.25 -20.32
C LYS A 309 0.86 -6.36 -21.12
N LEU A 310 0.84 -7.58 -20.59
CA LEU A 310 0.23 -8.73 -21.28
C LEU A 310 -1.29 -8.61 -21.43
N GLN A 311 -1.96 -7.93 -20.49
CA GLN A 311 -3.41 -7.78 -20.48
C GLN A 311 -3.87 -6.59 -21.31
N THR A 312 -3.12 -5.48 -21.26
CA THR A 312 -3.50 -4.19 -21.88
C THR A 312 -2.85 -3.98 -23.25
N GLY A 313 -1.76 -4.71 -23.57
CA GLY A 313 -0.94 -4.46 -24.74
C GLY A 313 -0.12 -3.17 -24.68
N MET A 314 -0.18 -2.41 -23.57
CA MET A 314 0.55 -1.16 -23.40
C MET A 314 1.87 -1.42 -22.65
N GLU A 315 2.94 -0.75 -23.10
CA GLU A 315 4.20 -0.73 -22.35
C GLU A 315 4.02 0.02 -21.02
N GLY A 316 4.45 -0.61 -19.92
CA GLY A 316 4.50 0.03 -18.62
C GLY A 316 5.47 1.21 -18.61
N LYS A 317 5.23 2.15 -17.73
CA LYS A 317 6.08 3.34 -17.58
C LYS A 317 6.38 3.58 -16.10
N SER A 318 7.66 3.72 -15.77
CA SER A 318 8.10 4.33 -14.52
C SER A 318 8.54 5.76 -14.80
N VAL A 319 8.10 6.71 -13.99
CA VAL A 319 8.41 8.13 -14.15
C VAL A 319 9.07 8.61 -12.86
N SER A 320 10.25 9.25 -12.96
CA SER A 320 10.92 9.78 -11.78
C SER A 320 10.12 10.93 -11.16
N LEU A 321 10.28 11.11 -9.85
CA LEU A 321 9.64 12.20 -9.12
C LEU A 321 9.99 13.57 -9.73
N GLU A 322 11.25 13.80 -10.12
CA GLU A 322 11.70 15.06 -10.72
C GLU A 322 10.98 15.40 -12.02
N HIS A 323 10.76 14.39 -12.91
CA HIS A 323 9.96 14.60 -14.12
C HIS A 323 8.49 14.86 -13.78
N THR A 324 7.95 14.16 -12.79
CA THR A 324 6.57 14.37 -12.35
C THR A 324 6.33 15.79 -11.82
N LEU A 325 7.28 16.31 -11.03
CA LEU A 325 7.23 17.68 -10.51
C LEU A 325 7.32 18.70 -11.64
N THR A 326 8.29 18.55 -12.55
CA THR A 326 8.49 19.47 -13.68
C THR A 326 7.28 19.54 -14.60
N ASP A 327 6.69 18.40 -14.91
CA ASP A 327 5.48 18.35 -15.75
C ASP A 327 4.28 18.97 -15.03
N CYS A 328 4.08 18.71 -13.73
CA CYS A 328 2.99 19.31 -12.96
C CYS A 328 3.11 20.84 -12.83
N GLU A 329 4.33 21.39 -12.76
CA GLU A 329 4.55 22.84 -12.79
C GLU A 329 4.12 23.49 -14.13
N SER A 330 4.15 22.72 -15.22
CA SER A 330 3.78 23.22 -16.55
C SER A 330 2.28 23.31 -16.79
N PHE A 331 1.44 22.70 -15.95
CA PHE A 331 -0.03 22.72 -16.04
C PHE A 331 -0.65 23.90 -15.33
#